data_40a34c467fb3b032ec73ed3724ff4728
#
_entry.id   40a34c467fb3b032ec73ed3724ff4728
#
_cell.length_a   1.000
_cell.length_b   1.000
_cell.length_c   1.000
_cell.angle_alpha   90.00
_cell.angle_beta   90.00
_cell.angle_gamma   90.00
#
_symmetry.space_group_name_H-M   'P 1'
#
loop_
_entity.id
_entity.type
_entity.pdbx_description
1 polymer ?
#
loop_
_entity_poly.entity_id
_entity_poly.type
_entity_poly.pdbx_seq_one_letter_code
_entity_poly.pdbx_strand_id
1 'polypeptide(L)'
;MAWEFETDPEFQRELDWVRDFVENEVAPLDHIVASPYDLRDPIRQAVIPPLQQQVRDRGLWACHLGPDLGGPGYGQVKLGLLNEILGTATCAPMVFGCQAPDSGNSEILAHYGTPEQKQRFLEPLLRNEMVSCFSMTEPQGGADPKVFTCRAEPDGDEWVINGEKWFSSNARYADFFITMAVTDPDNPPYQRMSMFLVPADTPGIINKRNVALGYQAEKEGSHAYLEYRDVRVPKENMLGQRGGAFVVAQTRLGGGRIHHAMRTVGQVRKAFDMMCERAVSRSTQGEMLGRKQMVQDMIAQSWIDIECFRLLVLQTAWKIDRYKDYKRVRTDIAAVKALMPKVFHDVAARALQIHGSLGVSNEMPFAGMVIESFHMGLADGPTEVHKATLARLVLSEHAPAEGLFPTQHTLTLRQQARERFADLLELGLHDEV
;
A
#
# COMPACT_ATOMS: atom_id res chain seq x y z
N MET A 1 -15.54 24.68 1.45
CA MET A 1 -15.62 23.82 0.25
C MET A 1 -16.82 22.93 0.42
N ALA A 2 -17.73 22.94 -0.55
CA ALA A 2 -18.82 21.98 -0.62
C ALA A 2 -18.23 20.57 -0.79
N TRP A 3 -18.94 19.55 -0.34
CA TRP A 3 -18.63 18.17 -0.66
C TRP A 3 -19.07 17.90 -2.09
N GLU A 4 -18.11 17.72 -2.98
CA GLU A 4 -18.33 17.31 -4.36
C GLU A 4 -17.69 15.93 -4.56
N PHE A 5 -18.45 15.01 -5.16
CA PHE A 5 -17.98 13.67 -5.52
C PHE A 5 -17.50 13.59 -6.98
N GLU A 6 -17.64 14.68 -7.72
CA GLU A 6 -17.13 14.85 -9.07
C GLU A 6 -15.74 15.49 -9.04
N THR A 7 -14.92 15.19 -10.03
CA THR A 7 -13.65 15.87 -10.25
C THR A 7 -13.82 17.03 -11.25
N ASP A 8 -12.83 17.92 -11.35
CA ASP A 8 -12.88 18.97 -12.35
C ASP A 8 -12.89 18.39 -13.78
N PRO A 9 -13.56 19.05 -14.75
CA PRO A 9 -13.71 18.50 -16.11
C PRO A 9 -12.39 18.29 -16.86
N GLU A 10 -11.35 19.04 -16.52
CA GLU A 10 -10.02 18.87 -17.10
C GLU A 10 -9.40 17.56 -16.63
N PHE A 11 -9.39 17.33 -15.34
CA PHE A 11 -8.86 16.10 -14.78
C PHE A 11 -9.72 14.87 -15.14
N GLN A 12 -11.05 15.04 -15.32
CA GLN A 12 -11.90 13.96 -15.82
C GLN A 12 -11.45 13.49 -17.22
N ARG A 13 -11.10 14.41 -18.12
CA ARG A 13 -10.55 14.04 -19.45
C ARG A 13 -9.23 13.27 -19.33
N GLU A 14 -8.38 13.61 -18.34
CA GLU A 14 -7.16 12.83 -18.08
C GLU A 14 -7.50 11.42 -17.60
N LEU A 15 -8.46 11.28 -16.67
CA LEU A 15 -8.90 9.96 -16.19
C LEU A 15 -9.50 9.11 -17.31
N ASP A 16 -10.27 9.70 -18.21
CA ASP A 16 -10.87 9.01 -19.35
C ASP A 16 -9.78 8.49 -20.31
N TRP A 17 -8.79 9.33 -20.61
CA TRP A 17 -7.63 8.91 -21.41
C TRP A 17 -6.82 7.81 -20.69
N VAL A 18 -6.56 7.95 -19.40
CA VAL A 18 -5.81 6.93 -18.62
C VAL A 18 -6.55 5.61 -18.64
N ARG A 19 -7.88 5.62 -18.52
CA ARG A 19 -8.69 4.39 -18.58
C ARG A 19 -8.57 3.71 -19.93
N ASP A 20 -8.80 4.44 -21.02
CA ASP A 20 -8.67 3.91 -22.38
C ASP A 20 -7.26 3.38 -22.65
N PHE A 21 -6.23 4.13 -22.26
CA PHE A 21 -4.83 3.75 -22.43
C PHE A 21 -4.46 2.51 -21.62
N VAL A 22 -4.89 2.43 -20.34
CA VAL A 22 -4.61 1.26 -19.49
C VAL A 22 -5.34 0.03 -20.01
N GLU A 23 -6.60 0.16 -20.40
CA GLU A 23 -7.42 -0.97 -20.89
C GLU A 23 -6.88 -1.52 -22.22
N ASN A 24 -6.54 -0.65 -23.16
CA ASN A 24 -6.22 -1.08 -24.53
C ASN A 24 -4.73 -1.30 -24.77
N GLU A 25 -3.84 -0.54 -24.11
CA GLU A 25 -2.40 -0.58 -24.40
C GLU A 25 -1.59 -1.26 -23.28
N VAL A 26 -2.01 -1.12 -22.00
CA VAL A 26 -1.21 -1.58 -20.87
C VAL A 26 -1.67 -2.93 -20.33
N ALA A 27 -2.97 -3.15 -20.14
CA ALA A 27 -3.48 -4.40 -19.59
C ALA A 27 -3.09 -5.66 -20.41
N PRO A 28 -3.01 -5.61 -21.75
CA PRO A 28 -2.50 -6.76 -22.54
C PRO A 28 -1.07 -7.18 -22.17
N LEU A 29 -0.24 -6.26 -21.65
CA LEU A 29 1.13 -6.56 -21.24
C LEU A 29 1.20 -7.54 -20.08
N ASP A 30 0.20 -7.56 -19.20
CA ASP A 30 0.11 -8.49 -18.06
C ASP A 30 0.17 -9.97 -18.51
N HIS A 31 -0.12 -10.25 -19.78
CA HIS A 31 -0.12 -11.60 -20.35
C HIS A 31 1.16 -11.97 -21.11
N ILE A 32 2.06 -11.02 -21.34
CA ILE A 32 3.30 -11.26 -22.12
C ILE A 32 4.58 -10.84 -21.40
N VAL A 33 4.50 -9.91 -20.45
CA VAL A 33 5.65 -9.45 -19.66
C VAL A 33 5.73 -10.27 -18.38
N ALA A 34 6.80 -11.06 -18.25
CA ALA A 34 6.99 -11.94 -17.09
C ALA A 34 7.18 -11.14 -15.78
N SER A 35 7.91 -10.02 -15.86
CA SER A 35 8.06 -9.06 -14.76
C SER A 35 8.32 -7.66 -15.30
N PRO A 36 7.53 -6.65 -14.92
CA PRO A 36 7.80 -5.26 -15.33
C PRO A 36 9.09 -4.69 -14.73
N TYR A 37 9.66 -5.35 -13.72
CA TYR A 37 10.90 -4.94 -13.04
C TYR A 37 12.16 -5.51 -13.68
N ASP A 38 12.08 -6.53 -14.54
CA ASP A 38 13.27 -7.07 -15.19
C ASP A 38 13.70 -6.18 -16.37
N LEU A 39 14.60 -5.23 -16.10
CA LEU A 39 15.14 -4.33 -17.13
C LEU A 39 15.98 -5.04 -18.17
N ARG A 40 16.29 -6.34 -18.01
CA ARG A 40 17.07 -7.16 -18.94
C ARG A 40 16.17 -7.99 -19.86
N ASP A 41 14.87 -8.08 -19.57
CA ASP A 41 13.92 -8.81 -20.40
C ASP A 41 13.70 -8.08 -21.74
N PRO A 42 14.00 -8.70 -22.89
CA PRO A 42 13.87 -8.06 -24.20
C PRO A 42 12.41 -7.73 -24.56
N ILE A 43 11.43 -8.51 -24.08
CA ILE A 43 10.00 -8.22 -24.32
C ILE A 43 9.64 -6.95 -23.54
N ARG A 44 9.97 -6.90 -22.27
CA ARG A 44 9.74 -5.72 -21.42
C ARG A 44 10.39 -4.47 -22.04
N GLN A 45 11.63 -4.59 -22.51
CA GLN A 45 12.36 -3.46 -23.12
C GLN A 45 11.72 -2.99 -24.44
N ALA A 46 11.08 -3.88 -25.17
CA ALA A 46 10.40 -3.52 -26.41
C ALA A 46 9.06 -2.81 -26.18
N VAL A 47 8.31 -3.19 -25.13
CA VAL A 47 6.90 -2.77 -24.97
C VAL A 47 6.66 -1.70 -23.91
N ILE A 48 7.40 -1.69 -22.77
CA ILE A 48 7.16 -0.74 -21.69
C ILE A 48 7.70 0.66 -21.98
N PRO A 49 8.94 0.89 -22.42
CA PRO A 49 9.48 2.22 -22.61
C PRO A 49 8.70 3.12 -23.58
N PRO A 50 8.17 2.62 -24.72
CA PRO A 50 7.32 3.45 -25.59
C PRO A 50 6.04 3.94 -24.91
N LEU A 51 5.42 3.12 -24.05
CA LEU A 51 4.23 3.51 -23.30
C LEU A 51 4.57 4.50 -22.19
N GLN A 52 5.69 4.32 -21.50
CA GLN A 52 6.21 5.28 -20.55
C GLN A 52 6.45 6.66 -21.20
N GLN A 53 6.93 6.69 -22.46
CA GLN A 53 7.13 7.94 -23.17
C GLN A 53 5.80 8.65 -23.43
N GLN A 54 4.75 7.94 -23.83
CA GLN A 54 3.43 8.54 -24.01
C GLN A 54 2.90 9.16 -22.70
N VAL A 55 3.09 8.48 -21.57
CA VAL A 55 2.72 8.98 -20.24
C VAL A 55 3.53 10.24 -19.87
N ARG A 56 4.84 10.27 -20.20
CA ARG A 56 5.72 11.45 -20.01
C ARG A 56 5.29 12.62 -20.86
N ASP A 57 5.03 12.40 -22.16
CA ASP A 57 4.61 13.43 -23.10
C ASP A 57 3.29 14.08 -22.69
N ARG A 58 2.47 13.35 -21.97
CA ARG A 58 1.20 13.84 -21.40
C ARG A 58 1.34 14.50 -20.03
N GLY A 59 2.52 14.47 -19.42
CA GLY A 59 2.77 15.05 -18.10
C GLY A 59 2.21 14.23 -16.93
N LEU A 60 1.90 12.94 -17.13
CA LEU A 60 1.34 12.03 -16.13
C LEU A 60 2.40 11.17 -15.41
N TRP A 61 3.67 11.28 -15.81
CA TRP A 61 4.76 10.49 -15.27
C TRP A 61 4.98 10.75 -13.78
N ALA A 62 5.28 9.70 -13.03
CA ALA A 62 5.54 9.77 -11.59
C ALA A 62 4.42 10.50 -10.83
N CYS A 63 3.17 10.18 -11.14
CA CYS A 63 1.96 10.85 -10.68
C CYS A 63 1.82 10.98 -9.14
N HIS A 64 2.63 10.25 -8.38
CA HIS A 64 2.69 10.30 -6.90
C HIS A 64 3.62 11.41 -6.37
N LEU A 65 4.45 12.04 -7.22
CA LEU A 65 5.44 13.03 -6.82
C LEU A 65 4.92 14.46 -7.02
N GLY A 66 5.48 15.37 -6.21
CA GLY A 66 5.30 16.81 -6.39
C GLY A 66 6.11 17.37 -7.56
N PRO A 67 5.83 18.62 -7.98
CA PRO A 67 6.54 19.27 -9.10
C PRO A 67 8.05 19.37 -8.91
N ASP A 68 8.50 19.60 -7.68
CA ASP A 68 9.93 19.70 -7.34
C ASP A 68 10.71 18.39 -7.61
N LEU A 69 10.00 17.28 -7.75
CA LEU A 69 10.55 15.94 -8.03
C LEU A 69 10.17 15.46 -9.45
N GLY A 70 9.67 16.34 -10.30
CA GLY A 70 9.32 16.05 -11.69
C GLY A 70 7.96 15.36 -11.87
N GLY A 71 7.13 15.29 -10.83
CA GLY A 71 5.76 14.78 -10.90
C GLY A 71 4.74 15.91 -11.14
N PRO A 72 3.48 15.58 -11.45
CA PRO A 72 2.42 16.56 -11.75
C PRO A 72 1.87 17.30 -10.51
N GLY A 73 2.12 16.79 -9.29
CA GLY A 73 1.65 17.43 -8.06
C GLY A 73 0.15 17.37 -7.83
N TYR A 74 -0.50 16.31 -8.22
CA TYR A 74 -1.96 16.16 -8.15
C TYR A 74 -2.54 16.17 -6.73
N GLY A 75 -1.74 15.84 -5.72
CA GLY A 75 -2.26 15.53 -4.38
C GLY A 75 -2.86 14.14 -4.30
N GLN A 76 -3.34 13.77 -3.12
CA GLN A 76 -3.73 12.39 -2.84
C GLN A 76 -5.11 12.01 -3.40
N VAL A 77 -6.04 12.97 -3.50
CA VAL A 77 -7.38 12.67 -4.05
C VAL A 77 -7.29 12.33 -5.53
N LYS A 78 -6.66 13.18 -6.34
CA LYS A 78 -6.48 12.92 -7.77
C LYS A 78 -5.61 11.69 -8.01
N LEU A 79 -4.57 11.50 -7.21
CA LEU A 79 -3.75 10.29 -7.22
C LEU A 79 -4.59 9.04 -6.90
N GLY A 80 -5.54 9.13 -5.96
CA GLY A 80 -6.48 8.06 -5.63
C GLY A 80 -7.30 7.64 -6.84
N LEU A 81 -7.90 8.60 -7.53
CA LEU A 81 -8.69 8.36 -8.73
C LEU A 81 -7.86 7.74 -9.88
N LEU A 82 -6.61 8.20 -10.06
CA LEU A 82 -5.67 7.58 -11.00
C LEU A 82 -5.35 6.14 -10.60
N ASN A 83 -4.98 5.89 -9.35
CA ASN A 83 -4.62 4.56 -8.87
C ASN A 83 -5.79 3.56 -8.92
N GLU A 84 -7.06 3.99 -8.86
CA GLU A 84 -8.21 3.12 -9.13
C GLU A 84 -8.13 2.52 -10.54
N ILE A 85 -7.68 3.30 -11.52
CA ILE A 85 -7.49 2.82 -12.90
C ILE A 85 -6.20 1.98 -12.99
N LEU A 86 -5.07 2.49 -12.46
CA LEU A 86 -3.79 1.79 -12.52
C LEU A 86 -3.81 0.43 -11.81
N GLY A 87 -4.67 0.28 -10.79
CA GLY A 87 -4.87 -0.99 -10.08
C GLY A 87 -5.49 -2.11 -10.93
N THR A 88 -6.07 -1.80 -12.10
CA THR A 88 -6.71 -2.79 -12.98
C THR A 88 -5.69 -3.61 -13.81
N ALA A 89 -4.43 -3.14 -13.92
CA ALA A 89 -3.37 -3.83 -14.66
C ALA A 89 -2.06 -3.85 -13.85
N THR A 90 -1.37 -4.99 -13.84
CA THR A 90 -0.12 -5.18 -13.07
C THR A 90 1.03 -4.32 -13.59
N CYS A 91 1.11 -4.11 -14.90
CA CYS A 91 2.13 -3.28 -15.53
C CYS A 91 1.85 -1.77 -15.42
N ALA A 92 0.60 -1.35 -15.12
CA ALA A 92 0.22 0.05 -15.17
C ALA A 92 1.01 0.94 -14.19
N PRO A 93 1.23 0.59 -12.91
CA PRO A 93 2.07 1.42 -12.04
C PRO A 93 3.49 1.64 -12.58
N MET A 94 4.09 0.65 -13.26
CA MET A 94 5.41 0.76 -13.89
C MET A 94 5.37 1.70 -15.10
N VAL A 95 4.34 1.60 -15.92
CA VAL A 95 4.16 2.47 -17.10
C VAL A 95 3.95 3.93 -16.69
N PHE A 96 3.37 4.18 -15.51
CA PHE A 96 3.16 5.53 -14.96
C PHE A 96 4.25 6.00 -13.99
N GLY A 97 5.31 5.22 -13.77
CA GLY A 97 6.42 5.58 -12.88
C GLY A 97 6.04 5.70 -11.41
N CYS A 98 5.03 4.96 -10.95
CA CYS A 98 4.56 4.98 -9.56
C CYS A 98 4.53 3.58 -8.90
N GLN A 99 5.29 2.61 -9.44
CA GLN A 99 5.39 1.24 -8.94
C GLN A 99 6.08 1.16 -7.56
N ALA A 100 5.64 0.24 -6.72
CA ALA A 100 6.32 -0.09 -5.48
C ALA A 100 7.34 -1.24 -5.73
N PRO A 101 8.53 -1.25 -5.08
CA PRO A 101 8.96 -0.37 -4.00
C PRO A 101 9.57 0.97 -4.43
N ASP A 102 9.83 1.18 -5.73
CA ASP A 102 10.60 2.31 -6.25
C ASP A 102 9.98 3.67 -5.92
N SER A 103 8.64 3.78 -5.96
CA SER A 103 7.95 5.02 -5.61
C SER A 103 8.22 5.47 -4.17
N GLY A 104 8.15 4.55 -3.19
CA GLY A 104 8.49 4.87 -1.81
C GLY A 104 9.99 5.05 -1.58
N ASN A 105 10.82 4.33 -2.32
CA ASN A 105 12.28 4.45 -2.26
C ASN A 105 12.74 5.78 -2.85
N SER A 106 12.13 6.25 -3.96
CA SER A 106 12.40 7.57 -4.52
C SER A 106 11.99 8.70 -3.55
N GLU A 107 10.88 8.56 -2.85
CA GLU A 107 10.44 9.54 -1.84
C GLU A 107 11.49 9.73 -0.74
N ILE A 108 12.00 8.65 -0.14
CA ILE A 108 13.00 8.78 0.92
C ILE A 108 14.37 9.23 0.41
N LEU A 109 14.76 8.87 -0.81
CA LEU A 109 15.96 9.41 -1.46
C LEU A 109 15.83 10.91 -1.69
N ALA A 110 14.67 11.38 -2.13
CA ALA A 110 14.39 12.79 -2.34
C ALA A 110 14.45 13.61 -1.04
N HIS A 111 13.92 13.06 0.07
CA HIS A 111 13.90 13.73 1.35
C HIS A 111 15.23 13.69 2.11
N TYR A 112 15.92 12.56 2.08
CA TYR A 112 17.08 12.30 2.97
C TYR A 112 18.40 12.16 2.23
N GLY A 113 18.40 12.02 0.91
CA GLY A 113 19.62 11.86 0.11
C GLY A 113 20.43 13.14 -0.01
N THR A 114 21.75 12.99 -0.03
CA THR A 114 22.67 14.08 -0.42
C THR A 114 22.53 14.37 -1.93
N PRO A 115 23.04 15.51 -2.43
CA PRO A 115 23.04 15.78 -3.87
C PRO A 115 23.68 14.65 -4.70
N GLU A 116 24.78 14.10 -4.22
CA GLU A 116 25.52 13.00 -4.87
C GLU A 116 24.71 11.68 -4.87
N GLN A 117 24.05 11.37 -3.74
CA GLN A 117 23.17 10.22 -3.64
C GLN A 117 21.95 10.37 -4.56
N LYS A 118 21.38 11.57 -4.66
CA LYS A 118 20.26 11.84 -5.58
C LYS A 118 20.69 11.67 -7.04
N GLN A 119 21.82 12.22 -7.42
CA GLN A 119 22.36 12.07 -8.77
C GLN A 119 22.62 10.60 -9.12
N ARG A 120 23.18 9.83 -8.18
CA ARG A 120 23.60 8.44 -8.41
C ARG A 120 22.44 7.46 -8.38
N PHE A 121 21.46 7.64 -7.50
CA PHE A 121 20.40 6.65 -7.24
C PHE A 121 19.00 7.16 -7.56
N LEU A 122 18.64 8.41 -7.18
CA LEU A 122 17.29 8.92 -7.37
C LEU A 122 16.99 9.23 -8.83
N GLU A 123 17.85 9.96 -9.50
CA GLU A 123 17.61 10.38 -10.89
C GLU A 123 17.45 9.19 -11.84
N PRO A 124 18.34 8.16 -11.84
CA PRO A 124 18.16 6.99 -12.68
C PRO A 124 16.91 6.17 -12.29
N LEU A 125 16.59 6.11 -10.97
CA LEU A 125 15.37 5.45 -10.49
C LEU A 125 14.11 6.14 -11.05
N LEU A 126 14.05 7.47 -11.01
CA LEU A 126 12.94 8.26 -11.56
C LEU A 126 12.84 8.15 -13.09
N ARG A 127 13.94 7.93 -13.79
CA ARG A 127 13.93 7.65 -15.24
C ARG A 127 13.58 6.20 -15.56
N ASN A 128 13.42 5.33 -14.55
CA ASN A 128 13.23 3.90 -14.68
C ASN A 128 14.41 3.19 -15.42
N GLU A 129 15.60 3.70 -15.21
CA GLU A 129 16.87 3.13 -15.65
C GLU A 129 17.48 2.18 -14.62
N MET A 130 16.95 2.24 -13.37
CA MET A 130 17.29 1.39 -12.24
C MET A 130 16.03 0.86 -11.56
N VAL A 131 16.18 -0.30 -10.92
CA VAL A 131 15.22 -0.89 -9.99
C VAL A 131 15.82 -0.93 -8.60
N SER A 132 15.06 -0.62 -7.58
CA SER A 132 15.52 -0.63 -6.21
C SER A 132 14.86 -1.70 -5.36
N CYS A 133 15.52 -2.07 -4.26
CA CYS A 133 14.96 -2.97 -3.25
C CYS A 133 15.01 -2.32 -1.87
N PHE A 134 13.91 -2.42 -1.11
CA PHE A 134 13.89 -2.02 0.30
C PHE A 134 14.14 -3.23 1.18
N SER A 135 15.33 -3.31 1.79
CA SER A 135 15.84 -4.45 2.53
C SER A 135 15.81 -4.16 4.05
N MET A 136 14.62 -4.30 4.67
CA MET A 136 14.38 -3.96 6.06
C MET A 136 14.12 -5.19 6.93
N THR A 137 13.10 -5.98 6.58
CA THR A 137 12.60 -7.13 7.36
C THR A 137 13.67 -8.21 7.53
N GLU A 138 13.65 -8.90 8.66
CA GLU A 138 14.55 -10.02 8.97
C GLU A 138 13.76 -11.30 9.25
N PRO A 139 14.38 -12.50 9.11
CA PRO A 139 13.66 -13.77 9.29
C PRO A 139 12.99 -13.93 10.66
N GLN A 140 13.59 -13.37 11.72
CA GLN A 140 13.07 -13.44 13.08
C GLN A 140 12.07 -12.33 13.43
N GLY A 141 11.92 -11.30 12.60
CA GLY A 141 11.05 -10.17 12.91
C GLY A 141 10.66 -9.34 11.70
N GLY A 142 9.34 -9.19 11.50
CA GLY A 142 8.77 -8.26 10.50
C GLY A 142 8.04 -7.10 11.16
N ALA A 143 7.11 -7.40 12.04
CA ALA A 143 6.26 -6.41 12.71
C ALA A 143 6.97 -5.63 13.83
N ASP A 144 8.05 -6.16 14.37
CA ASP A 144 8.83 -5.56 15.46
C ASP A 144 10.30 -5.33 15.07
N PRO A 145 10.68 -4.14 14.60
CA PRO A 145 12.06 -3.82 14.26
C PRO A 145 13.04 -3.87 15.46
N LYS A 146 12.54 -3.96 16.69
CA LYS A 146 13.39 -4.05 17.88
C LYS A 146 14.19 -5.34 17.93
N VAL A 147 13.74 -6.40 17.26
CA VAL A 147 14.44 -7.69 17.23
C VAL A 147 15.42 -7.84 16.07
N PHE A 148 15.62 -6.80 15.27
CA PHE A 148 16.57 -6.83 14.15
C PHE A 148 18.00 -6.96 14.63
N THR A 149 18.78 -7.80 13.95
CA THR A 149 20.16 -8.18 14.27
C THR A 149 21.15 -7.92 13.14
N CYS A 150 20.71 -7.68 11.91
CA CYS A 150 21.59 -7.24 10.83
C CYS A 150 22.27 -5.96 11.26
N ARG A 151 23.62 -5.93 11.28
CA ARG A 151 24.41 -4.86 11.84
C ARG A 151 25.34 -4.24 10.81
N ALA A 152 25.71 -2.99 11.03
CA ALA A 152 26.72 -2.28 10.29
C ALA A 152 27.76 -1.72 11.29
N GLU A 153 29.01 -2.10 11.13
CA GLU A 153 30.13 -1.68 11.98
C GLU A 153 31.06 -0.78 11.18
N PRO A 154 31.57 0.34 11.76
CA PRO A 154 32.49 1.23 11.05
C PRO A 154 33.88 0.57 10.97
N ASP A 155 34.51 0.65 9.79
CA ASP A 155 35.89 0.21 9.55
C ASP A 155 36.61 1.21 8.62
N GLY A 156 37.44 2.07 9.19
CA GLY A 156 38.08 3.16 8.45
C GLY A 156 37.05 4.12 7.84
N ASP A 157 37.05 4.27 6.52
CA ASP A 157 36.10 5.11 5.78
C ASP A 157 34.91 4.34 5.20
N GLU A 158 34.67 3.13 5.69
CA GLU A 158 33.61 2.25 5.26
C GLU A 158 32.72 1.81 6.43
N TRP A 159 31.59 1.24 6.07
CA TRP A 159 30.73 0.41 6.93
C TRP A 159 30.78 -1.03 6.45
N VAL A 160 30.88 -1.97 7.38
CA VAL A 160 30.84 -3.42 7.11
C VAL A 160 29.50 -3.95 7.58
N ILE A 161 28.67 -4.41 6.65
CA ILE A 161 27.30 -4.89 6.91
C ILE A 161 27.31 -6.41 6.97
N ASN A 162 26.74 -6.96 8.06
CA ASN A 162 26.60 -8.40 8.30
C ASN A 162 25.21 -8.72 8.83
N GLY A 163 24.60 -9.78 8.30
CA GLY A 163 23.30 -10.28 8.76
C GLY A 163 22.39 -10.77 7.64
N GLU A 164 21.14 -11.01 7.97
CA GLU A 164 20.18 -11.57 7.02
C GLU A 164 18.98 -10.66 6.85
N LYS A 165 18.39 -10.69 5.67
CA LYS A 165 17.16 -9.96 5.32
C LYS A 165 16.16 -10.88 4.65
N TRP A 166 14.90 -10.68 4.98
CA TRP A 166 13.79 -11.48 4.52
C TRP A 166 12.76 -10.65 3.75
N PHE A 167 12.12 -11.24 2.79
CA PHE A 167 11.08 -10.59 1.98
C PHE A 167 11.53 -9.27 1.34
N SER A 168 12.77 -9.26 0.87
CA SER A 168 13.36 -8.13 0.13
C SER A 168 12.79 -8.12 -1.29
N SER A 169 11.74 -7.32 -1.50
CA SER A 169 10.99 -7.28 -2.76
C SER A 169 11.85 -6.74 -3.91
N ASN A 170 11.78 -7.39 -5.06
CA ASN A 170 12.51 -7.09 -6.29
C ASN A 170 14.04 -7.23 -6.21
N ALA A 171 14.58 -7.84 -5.15
CA ALA A 171 16.02 -7.99 -4.96
C ALA A 171 16.74 -8.65 -6.16
N ARG A 172 16.07 -9.60 -6.85
CA ARG A 172 16.63 -10.28 -8.04
C ARG A 172 16.79 -9.37 -9.26
N TYR A 173 16.10 -8.23 -9.27
CA TYR A 173 16.09 -7.25 -10.35
C TYR A 173 16.79 -5.95 -9.96
N ALA A 174 17.04 -5.75 -8.66
CA ALA A 174 17.52 -4.50 -8.13
C ALA A 174 18.95 -4.18 -8.57
N ASP A 175 19.19 -2.90 -8.86
CA ASP A 175 20.50 -2.32 -9.09
C ASP A 175 21.12 -1.81 -7.79
N PHE A 176 20.29 -1.52 -6.77
CA PHE A 176 20.74 -1.19 -5.43
C PHE A 176 19.70 -1.54 -4.35
N PHE A 177 20.19 -1.70 -3.13
CA PHE A 177 19.38 -1.96 -1.94
C PHE A 177 19.38 -0.75 -1.02
N ILE A 178 18.23 -0.44 -0.44
CA ILE A 178 18.11 0.44 0.72
C ILE A 178 18.02 -0.45 1.95
N THR A 179 19.14 -0.62 2.62
CA THR A 179 19.30 -1.62 3.68
C THR A 179 19.30 -0.98 5.07
N MET A 180 18.42 -1.48 5.95
CA MET A 180 18.39 -1.09 7.37
C MET A 180 19.28 -2.01 8.18
N ALA A 181 20.23 -1.45 8.96
CA ALA A 181 21.12 -2.20 9.83
C ALA A 181 21.32 -1.51 11.18
N VAL A 182 21.59 -2.31 12.22
CA VAL A 182 21.90 -1.82 13.57
C VAL A 182 23.32 -1.25 13.58
N THR A 183 23.45 0.02 13.95
CA THR A 183 24.73 0.74 14.07
C THR A 183 25.06 1.09 15.52
N ASP A 184 24.04 1.22 16.36
CA ASP A 184 24.15 1.72 17.74
C ASP A 184 23.30 0.85 18.68
N PRO A 185 23.75 -0.37 19.02
CA PRO A 185 22.93 -1.37 19.73
C PRO A 185 22.48 -0.91 21.12
N ASP A 186 23.23 -0.02 21.77
CA ASP A 186 22.96 0.49 23.12
C ASP A 186 21.95 1.63 23.15
N ASN A 187 21.59 2.20 21.99
CA ASN A 187 20.61 3.26 21.88
C ASN A 187 19.16 2.74 22.07
N PRO A 188 18.19 3.62 22.36
CA PRO A 188 16.78 3.25 22.37
C PRO A 188 16.36 2.53 21.08
N PRO A 189 15.44 1.56 21.12
CA PRO A 189 15.17 0.63 20.01
C PRO A 189 14.95 1.26 18.63
N TYR A 190 14.31 2.44 18.57
CA TYR A 190 14.04 3.14 17.31
C TYR A 190 15.13 4.12 16.88
N GLN A 191 16.23 4.23 17.64
CA GLN A 191 17.37 5.11 17.37
C GLN A 191 18.69 4.34 17.20
N ARG A 192 18.63 3.01 17.11
CA ARG A 192 19.82 2.16 16.99
C ARG A 192 20.15 1.72 15.57
N MET A 193 19.28 2.04 14.59
CA MET A 193 19.42 1.58 13.20
C MET A 193 19.71 2.74 12.27
N SER A 194 20.56 2.48 11.28
CA SER A 194 20.86 3.39 10.16
C SER A 194 20.46 2.77 8.84
N MET A 195 20.31 3.60 7.81
CA MET A 195 19.91 3.18 6.47
C MET A 195 21.09 3.35 5.51
N PHE A 196 21.31 2.36 4.64
CA PHE A 196 22.46 2.35 3.73
C PHE A 196 21.99 2.12 2.28
N LEU A 197 22.62 2.84 1.35
CA LEU A 197 22.49 2.62 -0.09
C LEU A 197 23.58 1.64 -0.51
N VAL A 198 23.20 0.42 -0.83
CA VAL A 198 24.13 -0.66 -1.16
C VAL A 198 23.96 -1.05 -2.62
N PRO A 199 24.92 -0.76 -3.53
CA PRO A 199 24.88 -1.24 -4.91
C PRO A 199 24.74 -2.76 -4.98
N ALA A 200 23.96 -3.29 -5.92
CA ALA A 200 23.64 -4.72 -5.97
C ALA A 200 24.85 -5.60 -6.34
N ASP A 201 25.87 -5.03 -6.99
CA ASP A 201 27.13 -5.66 -7.36
C ASP A 201 28.17 -5.65 -6.23
N THR A 202 27.83 -5.08 -5.05
CA THR A 202 28.75 -5.06 -3.90
C THR A 202 29.07 -6.50 -3.45
N PRO A 203 30.36 -6.87 -3.34
CA PRO A 203 30.75 -8.21 -2.88
C PRO A 203 30.16 -8.54 -1.50
N GLY A 204 29.75 -9.80 -1.31
CA GLY A 204 29.23 -10.27 -0.03
C GLY A 204 27.68 -10.25 0.05
N ILE A 205 26.98 -9.69 -0.91
CA ILE A 205 25.53 -9.82 -1.01
C ILE A 205 25.20 -11.18 -1.62
N ILE A 206 24.48 -12.02 -0.86
CA ILE A 206 24.12 -13.37 -1.26
C ILE A 206 22.61 -13.49 -1.30
N ASN A 207 22.03 -13.68 -2.48
CA ASN A 207 20.65 -14.11 -2.61
C ASN A 207 20.57 -15.62 -2.35
N LYS A 208 20.18 -16.00 -1.12
CA LYS A 208 20.07 -17.41 -0.70
C LYS A 208 18.98 -18.14 -1.48
N ARG A 209 17.87 -17.47 -1.75
CA ARG A 209 16.78 -17.91 -2.63
C ARG A 209 15.78 -16.79 -2.90
N ASN A 210 15.06 -16.90 -3.99
CA ASN A 210 13.84 -16.11 -4.20
C ASN A 210 12.68 -16.75 -3.43
N VAL A 211 11.76 -15.92 -2.99
CA VAL A 211 10.57 -16.31 -2.26
C VAL A 211 9.34 -15.90 -3.07
N ALA A 212 8.51 -16.86 -3.37
CA ALA A 212 7.27 -16.69 -4.12
C ALA A 212 6.06 -16.68 -3.18
N LEU A 213 4.93 -16.15 -3.66
CA LEU A 213 3.68 -16.12 -2.92
C LEU A 213 2.83 -17.36 -3.24
N GLY A 214 2.25 -17.97 -2.19
CA GLY A 214 1.35 -19.11 -2.33
C GLY A 214 2.02 -20.29 -3.06
N TYR A 215 1.44 -20.69 -4.18
CA TYR A 215 1.91 -21.81 -4.99
C TYR A 215 2.67 -21.42 -6.26
N GLN A 216 3.07 -20.15 -6.37
CA GLN A 216 3.99 -19.73 -7.42
C GLN A 216 5.32 -20.49 -7.32
N ALA A 217 5.93 -20.81 -8.43
CA ALA A 217 7.25 -21.45 -8.44
C ALA A 217 8.33 -20.46 -7.93
N GLU A 218 9.37 -20.98 -7.26
CA GLU A 218 10.47 -20.16 -6.74
C GLU A 218 11.10 -19.25 -7.82
N LYS A 219 11.19 -19.73 -9.04
CA LYS A 219 11.68 -18.93 -10.19
C LYS A 219 10.81 -17.71 -10.52
N GLU A 220 9.56 -17.69 -10.08
CA GLU A 220 8.62 -16.59 -10.26
C GLU A 220 8.66 -15.60 -9.09
N GLY A 221 9.24 -16.00 -7.96
CA GLY A 221 9.33 -15.19 -6.76
C GLY A 221 10.06 -13.88 -6.97
N SER A 222 9.45 -12.79 -6.53
CA SER A 222 10.03 -11.43 -6.59
C SER A 222 10.62 -10.97 -5.25
N HIS A 223 10.36 -11.69 -4.17
CA HIS A 223 10.95 -11.42 -2.86
C HIS A 223 12.22 -12.27 -2.69
N ALA A 224 13.14 -11.83 -1.84
CA ALA A 224 14.37 -12.57 -1.60
C ALA A 224 14.64 -12.80 -0.11
N TYR A 225 15.31 -13.91 0.16
CA TYR A 225 16.06 -14.15 1.39
C TYR A 225 17.51 -13.83 1.13
N LEU A 226 17.99 -12.73 1.72
CA LEU A 226 19.34 -12.21 1.51
C LEU A 226 20.22 -12.47 2.73
N GLU A 227 21.51 -12.72 2.47
CA GLU A 227 22.57 -12.67 3.45
C GLU A 227 23.57 -11.60 3.03
N TYR A 228 23.94 -10.74 3.97
CA TYR A 228 25.03 -9.77 3.87
C TYR A 228 26.22 -10.35 4.66
N ARG A 229 27.33 -10.60 3.96
CA ARG A 229 28.54 -11.17 4.54
C ARG A 229 29.72 -10.27 4.23
N ASP A 230 30.18 -9.53 5.24
CA ASP A 230 31.25 -8.53 5.13
C ASP A 230 31.05 -7.55 3.97
N VAL A 231 29.79 -7.12 3.76
CA VAL A 231 29.42 -6.18 2.70
C VAL A 231 29.95 -4.80 3.07
N ARG A 232 30.88 -4.29 2.28
CA ARG A 232 31.54 -3.01 2.50
C ARG A 232 30.91 -1.91 1.65
N VAL A 233 30.55 -0.81 2.31
CA VAL A 233 30.03 0.39 1.66
C VAL A 233 30.72 1.63 2.21
N PRO A 234 31.01 2.64 1.37
CA PRO A 234 31.57 3.91 1.82
C PRO A 234 30.68 4.59 2.86
N LYS A 235 31.27 5.40 3.75
CA LYS A 235 30.53 6.15 4.78
C LYS A 235 29.44 7.05 4.20
N GLU A 236 29.70 7.64 3.04
CA GLU A 236 28.79 8.49 2.31
C GLU A 236 27.56 7.76 1.74
N ASN A 237 27.53 6.43 1.77
CA ASN A 237 26.35 5.64 1.38
C ASN A 237 25.31 5.53 2.49
N MET A 238 25.51 6.14 3.67
CA MET A 238 24.46 6.24 4.68
C MET A 238 23.38 7.22 4.22
N LEU A 239 22.12 6.76 4.18
CA LEU A 239 20.98 7.59 3.82
C LEU A 239 20.40 8.26 5.08
N GLY A 240 20.45 9.57 5.12
CA GLY A 240 20.00 10.35 6.28
C GLY A 240 21.01 10.31 7.43
N GLN A 241 20.53 10.39 8.67
CA GLN A 241 21.37 10.46 9.86
C GLN A 241 21.59 9.08 10.49
N ARG A 242 22.76 8.90 11.14
CA ARG A 242 23.03 7.72 11.96
C ARG A 242 21.98 7.57 13.06
N GLY A 243 21.45 6.37 13.23
CA GLY A 243 20.34 6.09 14.16
C GLY A 243 18.96 6.52 13.67
N GLY A 244 18.86 7.15 12.49
CA GLY A 244 17.62 7.73 11.94
C GLY A 244 16.80 6.81 11.04
N ALA A 245 17.21 5.56 10.81
CA ALA A 245 16.56 4.67 9.84
C ALA A 245 15.08 4.44 10.08
N PHE A 246 14.62 4.41 11.33
CA PHE A 246 13.21 4.21 11.63
C PHE A 246 12.35 5.40 11.16
N VAL A 247 12.86 6.63 11.28
CA VAL A 247 12.17 7.84 10.79
C VAL A 247 12.08 7.81 9.27
N VAL A 248 13.20 7.49 8.59
CA VAL A 248 13.26 7.32 7.13
C VAL A 248 12.24 6.26 6.67
N ALA A 249 12.22 5.09 7.33
CA ALA A 249 11.26 4.03 7.02
C ALA A 249 9.80 4.48 7.21
N GLN A 250 9.47 5.24 8.27
CA GLN A 250 8.10 5.72 8.49
C GLN A 250 7.65 6.74 7.42
N THR A 251 8.54 7.58 6.89
CA THR A 251 8.25 8.46 5.75
C THR A 251 7.83 7.64 4.54
N ARG A 252 8.65 6.65 4.15
CA ARG A 252 8.37 5.73 3.04
C ARG A 252 7.05 4.97 3.20
N LEU A 253 6.83 4.39 4.37
CA LEU A 253 5.66 3.56 4.67
C LEU A 253 4.37 4.39 4.79
N GLY A 254 4.47 5.69 5.08
CA GLY A 254 3.32 6.60 5.19
C GLY A 254 2.55 6.71 3.88
N GLY A 255 3.23 7.07 2.80
CA GLY A 255 2.67 7.14 1.44
C GLY A 255 2.30 5.76 0.89
N GLY A 256 3.18 4.76 1.05
CA GLY A 256 2.95 3.40 0.54
C GLY A 256 1.62 2.80 0.99
N ARG A 257 1.25 2.96 2.25
CA ARG A 257 0.00 2.42 2.83
C ARG A 257 -1.26 2.89 2.10
N ILE A 258 -1.35 4.17 1.80
CA ILE A 258 -2.53 4.73 1.12
C ILE A 258 -2.50 4.42 -0.39
N HIS A 259 -1.34 4.43 -1.03
CA HIS A 259 -1.21 4.12 -2.45
C HIS A 259 -1.56 2.66 -2.77
N HIS A 260 -1.20 1.70 -1.89
CA HIS A 260 -1.66 0.31 -2.01
C HIS A 260 -3.19 0.21 -1.91
N ALA A 261 -3.80 0.91 -0.96
CA ALA A 261 -5.24 0.92 -0.80
C ALA A 261 -5.97 1.52 -2.03
N MET A 262 -5.45 2.60 -2.59
CA MET A 262 -5.99 3.21 -3.81
C MET A 262 -5.99 2.22 -4.98
N ARG A 263 -4.88 1.49 -5.22
CA ARG A 263 -4.79 0.47 -6.27
C ARG A 263 -5.68 -0.73 -5.99
N THR A 264 -5.84 -1.11 -4.73
CA THR A 264 -6.73 -2.22 -4.34
C THR A 264 -8.19 -1.92 -4.72
N VAL A 265 -8.64 -0.65 -4.70
CA VAL A 265 -9.98 -0.29 -5.19
C VAL A 265 -10.15 -0.72 -6.66
N GLY A 266 -9.17 -0.46 -7.52
CA GLY A 266 -9.19 -0.91 -8.92
C GLY A 266 -9.19 -2.43 -9.06
N GLN A 267 -8.36 -3.12 -8.28
CA GLN A 267 -8.28 -4.59 -8.30
C GLN A 267 -9.62 -5.24 -7.92
N VAL A 268 -10.25 -4.78 -6.83
CA VAL A 268 -11.54 -5.34 -6.41
C VAL A 268 -12.67 -4.96 -7.36
N ARG A 269 -12.62 -3.78 -7.99
CA ARG A 269 -13.59 -3.39 -9.03
C ARG A 269 -13.49 -4.32 -10.23
N LYS A 270 -12.28 -4.58 -10.74
CA LYS A 270 -12.05 -5.55 -11.83
C LYS A 270 -12.61 -6.94 -11.49
N ALA A 271 -12.32 -7.46 -10.30
CA ALA A 271 -12.86 -8.75 -9.86
C ALA A 271 -14.40 -8.75 -9.78
N PHE A 272 -14.99 -7.64 -9.32
CA PHE A 272 -16.42 -7.44 -9.25
C PHE A 272 -17.08 -7.43 -10.64
N ASP A 273 -16.50 -6.71 -11.60
CA ASP A 273 -17.02 -6.64 -12.98
C ASP A 273 -17.00 -8.02 -13.64
N MET A 274 -15.88 -8.76 -13.49
CA MET A 274 -15.77 -10.15 -13.95
C MET A 274 -16.81 -11.07 -13.30
N MET A 275 -17.08 -10.89 -11.99
CA MET A 275 -18.11 -11.63 -11.25
C MET A 275 -19.51 -11.33 -11.80
N CYS A 276 -19.83 -10.07 -12.06
CA CYS A 276 -21.11 -9.63 -12.63
C CYS A 276 -21.30 -10.17 -14.05
N GLU A 277 -20.28 -10.06 -14.91
CA GLU A 277 -20.29 -10.64 -16.25
C GLU A 277 -20.59 -12.14 -16.21
N ARG A 278 -19.90 -12.89 -15.33
CA ARG A 278 -20.13 -14.31 -15.13
C ARG A 278 -21.57 -14.61 -14.71
N ALA A 279 -22.10 -13.82 -13.78
CA ALA A 279 -23.45 -14.01 -13.24
C ALA A 279 -24.55 -13.84 -14.31
N VAL A 280 -24.37 -12.92 -15.27
CA VAL A 280 -25.34 -12.69 -16.35
C VAL A 280 -25.09 -13.55 -17.61
N SER A 281 -23.95 -14.24 -17.70
CA SER A 281 -23.54 -15.05 -18.86
C SER A 281 -23.67 -16.55 -18.63
N ARG A 282 -23.64 -17.02 -17.37
CA ARG A 282 -23.64 -18.45 -17.04
C ARG A 282 -24.98 -18.93 -16.55
N SER A 283 -25.49 -19.97 -17.19
CA SER A 283 -26.73 -20.68 -16.76
C SER A 283 -26.38 -21.98 -16.00
N THR A 284 -27.18 -22.28 -15.00
CA THR A 284 -27.19 -23.58 -14.31
C THR A 284 -28.63 -23.93 -13.87
N GLN A 285 -28.99 -25.18 -13.94
CA GLN A 285 -30.32 -25.66 -13.55
C GLN A 285 -31.45 -24.85 -14.22
N GLY A 286 -31.27 -24.52 -15.51
CA GLY A 286 -32.30 -23.87 -16.34
C GLY A 286 -32.40 -22.35 -16.19
N GLU A 287 -31.59 -21.70 -15.38
CA GLU A 287 -31.58 -20.24 -15.24
C GLU A 287 -30.20 -19.62 -15.08
N MET A 288 -30.09 -18.31 -15.32
CA MET A 288 -28.84 -17.55 -15.12
C MET A 288 -28.39 -17.54 -13.65
N LEU A 289 -27.08 -17.58 -13.41
CA LEU A 289 -26.52 -17.47 -12.05
C LEU A 289 -27.01 -16.22 -11.32
N GLY A 290 -27.09 -15.07 -12.01
CA GLY A 290 -27.55 -13.80 -11.44
C GLY A 290 -29.02 -13.80 -10.95
N ARG A 291 -29.79 -14.84 -11.23
CA ARG A 291 -31.14 -15.03 -10.68
C ARG A 291 -31.14 -15.83 -9.37
N LYS A 292 -30.04 -16.46 -9.00
CA LYS A 292 -29.91 -17.18 -7.74
C LYS A 292 -29.70 -16.20 -6.58
N GLN A 293 -30.50 -16.30 -5.52
CA GLN A 293 -30.43 -15.39 -4.37
C GLN A 293 -29.03 -15.35 -3.71
N MET A 294 -28.36 -16.49 -3.58
CA MET A 294 -27.00 -16.55 -3.01
C MET A 294 -25.96 -15.80 -3.89
N VAL A 295 -26.14 -15.80 -5.21
CA VAL A 295 -25.31 -15.03 -6.13
C VAL A 295 -25.62 -13.54 -6.02
N GLN A 296 -26.87 -13.18 -5.91
CA GLN A 296 -27.31 -11.79 -5.70
C GLN A 296 -26.76 -11.23 -4.38
N ASP A 297 -26.76 -12.03 -3.30
CA ASP A 297 -26.15 -11.65 -2.02
C ASP A 297 -24.66 -11.37 -2.17
N MET A 298 -23.90 -12.25 -2.83
CA MET A 298 -22.46 -12.05 -3.08
C MET A 298 -22.18 -10.78 -3.89
N ILE A 299 -22.99 -10.49 -4.91
CA ILE A 299 -22.86 -9.29 -5.72
C ILE A 299 -23.19 -8.04 -4.91
N ALA A 300 -24.34 -8.02 -4.21
CA ALA A 300 -24.76 -6.88 -3.41
C ALA A 300 -23.75 -6.56 -2.30
N GLN A 301 -23.29 -7.59 -1.56
CA GLN A 301 -22.30 -7.40 -0.50
C GLN A 301 -20.97 -6.92 -1.05
N SER A 302 -20.52 -7.42 -2.21
CA SER A 302 -19.28 -6.97 -2.83
C SER A 302 -19.35 -5.50 -3.25
N TRP A 303 -20.47 -5.08 -3.82
CA TRP A 303 -20.70 -3.68 -4.18
C TRP A 303 -20.65 -2.77 -2.95
N ILE A 304 -21.33 -3.15 -1.86
CA ILE A 304 -21.31 -2.39 -0.59
C ILE A 304 -19.88 -2.29 -0.02
N ASP A 305 -19.18 -3.42 0.04
CA ASP A 305 -17.82 -3.46 0.57
C ASP A 305 -16.87 -2.54 -0.23
N ILE A 306 -16.96 -2.56 -1.57
CA ILE A 306 -16.14 -1.74 -2.47
C ILE A 306 -16.46 -0.26 -2.28
N GLU A 307 -17.74 0.15 -2.30
CA GLU A 307 -18.12 1.56 -2.17
C GLU A 307 -17.74 2.12 -0.79
N CYS A 308 -17.99 1.38 0.29
CA CYS A 308 -17.58 1.79 1.63
C CYS A 308 -16.06 1.94 1.74
N PHE A 309 -15.30 0.99 1.19
CA PHE A 309 -13.83 1.04 1.19
C PHE A 309 -13.31 2.21 0.35
N ARG A 310 -13.83 2.39 -0.87
CA ARG A 310 -13.48 3.49 -1.76
C ARG A 310 -13.70 4.86 -1.09
N LEU A 311 -14.85 5.06 -0.46
CA LEU A 311 -15.16 6.30 0.26
C LEU A 311 -14.20 6.55 1.40
N LEU A 312 -13.83 5.53 2.18
CA LEU A 312 -12.85 5.66 3.26
C LEU A 312 -11.45 6.03 2.71
N VAL A 313 -11.03 5.42 1.59
CA VAL A 313 -9.76 5.73 0.92
C VAL A 313 -9.74 7.18 0.44
N LEU A 314 -10.78 7.63 -0.29
CA LEU A 314 -10.86 8.99 -0.82
C LEU A 314 -10.99 10.05 0.30
N GLN A 315 -11.74 9.77 1.36
CA GLN A 315 -11.80 10.65 2.53
C GLN A 315 -10.43 10.78 3.20
N THR A 316 -9.70 9.68 3.34
CA THR A 316 -8.35 9.70 3.91
C THR A 316 -7.39 10.49 3.02
N ALA A 317 -7.45 10.29 1.71
CA ALA A 317 -6.69 11.06 0.72
C ALA A 317 -6.99 12.57 0.82
N TRP A 318 -8.27 12.94 0.89
CA TRP A 318 -8.69 14.32 1.09
C TRP A 318 -8.17 14.94 2.39
N LYS A 319 -8.19 14.19 3.50
CA LYS A 319 -7.62 14.64 4.77
C LYS A 319 -6.10 14.87 4.67
N ILE A 320 -5.37 14.00 3.95
CA ILE A 320 -3.93 14.19 3.74
C ILE A 320 -3.67 15.49 2.96
N ASP A 321 -4.40 15.73 1.87
CA ASP A 321 -4.28 16.95 1.07
C ASP A 321 -4.65 18.21 1.87
N ARG A 322 -5.68 18.09 2.72
CA ARG A 322 -6.18 19.20 3.53
C ARG A 322 -5.26 19.59 4.65
N TYR A 323 -4.70 18.61 5.36
CA TYR A 323 -3.93 18.87 6.58
C TYR A 323 -2.42 18.87 6.34
N LYS A 324 -1.95 18.20 5.28
CA LYS A 324 -0.51 18.02 4.96
C LYS A 324 0.30 17.50 6.17
N ASP A 325 -0.34 16.72 7.02
CA ASP A 325 0.22 16.15 8.24
C ASP A 325 -0.25 14.70 8.42
N TYR A 326 0.62 13.75 8.12
CA TYR A 326 0.37 12.32 8.27
C TYR A 326 0.09 11.89 9.71
N LYS A 327 0.60 12.62 10.72
CA LYS A 327 0.32 12.31 12.13
C LYS A 327 -1.14 12.56 12.45
N ARG A 328 -1.71 13.65 11.95
CA ARG A 328 -3.11 14.02 12.12
C ARG A 328 -4.07 13.05 11.42
N VAL A 329 -3.63 12.44 10.33
CA VAL A 329 -4.44 11.49 9.53
C VAL A 329 -4.12 10.03 9.87
N ARG A 330 -3.30 9.79 10.88
CA ARG A 330 -2.79 8.46 11.22
C ARG A 330 -3.90 7.45 11.56
N THR A 331 -4.97 7.90 12.20
CA THR A 331 -6.15 7.08 12.52
C THR A 331 -6.84 6.57 11.26
N ASP A 332 -7.06 7.47 10.29
CA ASP A 332 -7.71 7.13 9.02
C ASP A 332 -6.83 6.19 8.18
N ILE A 333 -5.52 6.46 8.10
CA ILE A 333 -4.56 5.59 7.38
C ILE A 333 -4.53 4.18 8.00
N ALA A 334 -4.56 4.08 9.33
CA ALA A 334 -4.62 2.80 10.01
C ALA A 334 -5.94 2.04 9.73
N ALA A 335 -7.06 2.75 9.67
CA ALA A 335 -8.37 2.18 9.34
C ALA A 335 -8.40 1.65 7.89
N VAL A 336 -7.94 2.45 6.93
CA VAL A 336 -7.83 2.06 5.51
C VAL A 336 -6.97 0.81 5.38
N LYS A 337 -5.78 0.80 5.99
CA LYS A 337 -4.83 -0.31 5.90
C LYS A 337 -5.35 -1.59 6.57
N ALA A 338 -6.14 -1.46 7.65
CA ALA A 338 -6.75 -2.60 8.32
C ALA A 338 -7.94 -3.18 7.54
N LEU A 339 -8.69 -2.34 6.80
CA LEU A 339 -9.88 -2.77 6.04
C LEU A 339 -9.50 -3.35 4.66
N MET A 340 -8.46 -2.81 4.02
CA MET A 340 -8.03 -3.16 2.67
C MET A 340 -7.92 -4.67 2.41
N PRO A 341 -7.15 -5.47 3.19
CA PRO A 341 -7.00 -6.89 2.92
C PRO A 341 -8.29 -7.68 3.07
N LYS A 342 -9.19 -7.27 3.97
CA LYS A 342 -10.50 -7.91 4.14
C LYS A 342 -11.38 -7.70 2.91
N VAL A 343 -11.51 -6.48 2.42
CA VAL A 343 -12.33 -6.19 1.23
C VAL A 343 -11.74 -6.89 0.01
N PHE A 344 -10.42 -6.86 -0.14
CA PHE A 344 -9.73 -7.53 -1.24
C PHE A 344 -9.98 -9.05 -1.21
N HIS A 345 -9.79 -9.68 -0.06
CA HIS A 345 -10.07 -11.10 0.13
C HIS A 345 -11.51 -11.45 -0.21
N ASP A 346 -12.47 -10.76 0.40
CA ASP A 346 -13.87 -11.14 0.34
C ASP A 346 -14.45 -11.00 -1.08
N VAL A 347 -14.09 -9.93 -1.78
CA VAL A 347 -14.52 -9.73 -3.18
C VAL A 347 -13.86 -10.76 -4.10
N ALA A 348 -12.54 -10.98 -3.98
CA ALA A 348 -11.83 -11.97 -4.79
C ALA A 348 -12.34 -13.39 -4.54
N ALA A 349 -12.60 -13.77 -3.28
CA ALA A 349 -13.12 -15.08 -2.92
C ALA A 349 -14.55 -15.31 -3.46
N ARG A 350 -15.43 -14.29 -3.42
CA ARG A 350 -16.77 -14.37 -4.00
C ARG A 350 -16.72 -14.49 -5.53
N ALA A 351 -15.83 -13.73 -6.19
CA ALA A 351 -15.61 -13.84 -7.63
C ALA A 351 -15.11 -15.24 -8.02
N LEU A 352 -14.14 -15.77 -7.29
CA LEU A 352 -13.64 -17.14 -7.43
C LEU A 352 -14.77 -18.14 -7.30
N GLN A 353 -15.59 -18.04 -6.27
CA GLN A 353 -16.71 -18.94 -5.99
C GLN A 353 -17.74 -18.96 -7.12
N ILE A 354 -18.12 -17.79 -7.67
CA ILE A 354 -19.09 -17.68 -8.76
C ILE A 354 -18.55 -18.26 -10.07
N HIS A 355 -17.24 -18.23 -10.28
CA HIS A 355 -16.61 -18.86 -11.45
C HIS A 355 -16.45 -20.39 -11.30
N GLY A 356 -16.60 -20.95 -10.10
CA GLY A 356 -16.49 -22.38 -9.84
C GLY A 356 -15.09 -22.93 -10.12
N SER A 357 -14.99 -24.08 -10.81
CA SER A 357 -13.71 -24.71 -11.14
C SER A 357 -12.79 -23.82 -11.99
N LEU A 358 -13.34 -22.99 -12.86
CA LEU A 358 -12.59 -21.97 -13.61
C LEU A 358 -11.98 -20.95 -12.65
N GLY A 359 -12.71 -20.52 -11.61
CA GLY A 359 -12.24 -19.52 -10.64
C GLY A 359 -11.04 -19.95 -9.81
N VAL A 360 -10.89 -21.25 -9.50
CA VAL A 360 -9.74 -21.79 -8.76
C VAL A 360 -8.57 -22.19 -9.66
N SER A 361 -8.78 -22.18 -10.98
CA SER A 361 -7.72 -22.51 -11.93
C SER A 361 -6.77 -21.32 -12.16
N ASN A 362 -5.63 -21.60 -12.77
CA ASN A 362 -4.68 -20.58 -13.21
C ASN A 362 -5.10 -19.82 -14.46
N GLU A 363 -6.26 -20.13 -15.04
CA GLU A 363 -6.83 -19.42 -16.18
C GLU A 363 -7.55 -18.12 -15.75
N MET A 364 -7.81 -17.94 -14.44
CA MET A 364 -8.42 -16.74 -13.86
C MET A 364 -7.53 -16.17 -12.75
N PRO A 365 -7.59 -14.85 -12.50
CA PRO A 365 -6.69 -14.20 -11.54
C PRO A 365 -7.08 -14.40 -10.08
N PHE A 366 -8.27 -14.92 -9.77
CA PHE A 366 -8.88 -14.82 -8.45
C PHE A 366 -8.11 -15.55 -7.35
N ALA A 367 -7.56 -16.73 -7.61
CA ALA A 367 -6.76 -17.46 -6.64
C ALA A 367 -5.49 -16.67 -6.26
N GLY A 368 -4.83 -16.03 -7.25
CA GLY A 368 -3.72 -15.11 -7.02
C GLY A 368 -4.16 -13.88 -6.21
N MET A 369 -5.32 -13.29 -6.53
CA MET A 369 -5.87 -12.14 -5.80
C MET A 369 -6.20 -12.47 -4.34
N VAL A 370 -6.70 -13.68 -4.04
CA VAL A 370 -6.92 -14.14 -2.65
C VAL A 370 -5.60 -14.20 -1.90
N ILE A 371 -4.54 -14.78 -2.48
CA ILE A 371 -3.21 -14.82 -1.84
C ILE A 371 -2.65 -13.40 -1.68
N GLU A 372 -2.77 -12.56 -2.71
CA GLU A 372 -2.28 -11.16 -2.67
C GLU A 372 -3.00 -10.35 -1.57
N SER A 373 -4.26 -10.64 -1.26
CA SER A 373 -4.97 -9.97 -0.16
C SER A 373 -4.30 -10.21 1.21
N PHE A 374 -3.77 -11.40 1.45
CA PHE A 374 -2.99 -11.71 2.66
C PHE A 374 -1.63 -11.00 2.64
N HIS A 375 -0.95 -10.99 1.48
CA HIS A 375 0.29 -10.23 1.31
C HIS A 375 0.06 -8.74 1.62
N MET A 376 -1.00 -8.13 1.07
CA MET A 376 -1.38 -6.74 1.37
C MET A 376 -1.75 -6.54 2.86
N GLY A 377 -2.20 -7.57 3.55
CA GLY A 377 -2.44 -7.56 4.99
C GLY A 377 -1.17 -7.54 5.84
N LEU A 378 -0.02 -7.93 5.27
CA LEU A 378 1.28 -8.01 5.95
C LEU A 378 2.22 -6.86 5.57
N ALA A 379 2.26 -6.49 4.28
CA ALA A 379 3.13 -5.43 3.75
C ALA A 379 2.87 -4.09 4.45
N ASP A 380 3.91 -3.27 4.64
CA ASP A 380 3.85 -1.94 5.28
C ASP A 380 3.24 -1.93 6.69
N GLY A 381 3.35 -3.06 7.39
CA GLY A 381 2.83 -3.33 8.72
C GLY A 381 1.59 -4.22 8.73
N PRO A 382 1.58 -5.25 9.57
CA PRO A 382 0.46 -6.19 9.68
C PRO A 382 -0.85 -5.52 10.07
N THR A 383 -1.96 -6.13 9.62
CA THR A 383 -3.34 -5.69 9.93
C THR A 383 -3.55 -5.49 11.43
N GLU A 384 -3.00 -6.39 12.26
CA GLU A 384 -3.10 -6.36 13.72
C GLU A 384 -2.44 -5.12 14.32
N VAL A 385 -1.26 -4.74 13.82
CA VAL A 385 -0.54 -3.53 14.24
C VAL A 385 -1.34 -2.27 13.91
N HIS A 386 -2.00 -2.24 12.75
CA HIS A 386 -2.87 -1.13 12.36
C HIS A 386 -4.13 -1.06 13.20
N LYS A 387 -4.79 -2.20 13.47
CA LYS A 387 -5.96 -2.27 14.38
C LYS A 387 -5.61 -1.83 15.79
N ALA A 388 -4.50 -2.29 16.35
CA ALA A 388 -4.03 -1.88 17.68
C ALA A 388 -3.70 -0.37 17.71
N THR A 389 -3.08 0.16 16.65
CA THR A 389 -2.81 1.59 16.52
C THR A 389 -4.09 2.41 16.45
N LEU A 390 -5.05 1.99 15.62
CA LEU A 390 -6.37 2.62 15.48
C LEU A 390 -7.10 2.67 16.81
N ALA A 391 -7.23 1.51 17.47
CA ALA A 391 -7.92 1.43 18.75
C ALA A 391 -7.29 2.35 19.82
N ARG A 392 -5.96 2.36 19.93
CA ARG A 392 -5.24 3.21 20.88
C ARG A 392 -5.46 4.70 20.60
N LEU A 393 -5.44 5.12 19.33
CA LEU A 393 -5.66 6.52 18.94
C LEU A 393 -7.10 6.94 19.25
N VAL A 394 -8.10 6.12 18.89
CA VAL A 394 -9.50 6.40 19.20
C VAL A 394 -9.72 6.50 20.71
N LEU A 395 -9.20 5.54 21.49
CA LEU A 395 -9.35 5.55 22.94
C LEU A 395 -8.68 6.75 23.61
N SER A 396 -7.60 7.29 23.02
CA SER A 396 -6.91 8.47 23.57
C SER A 396 -7.72 9.76 23.46
N GLU A 397 -8.81 9.78 22.69
CA GLU A 397 -9.74 10.91 22.56
C GLU A 397 -10.86 10.87 23.62
N HIS A 398 -10.92 9.83 24.45
CA HIS A 398 -11.97 9.62 25.43
C HIS A 398 -11.41 9.72 26.85
N ALA A 399 -12.18 10.37 27.71
CA ALA A 399 -11.91 10.40 29.15
C ALA A 399 -12.67 9.27 29.87
N PRO A 400 -12.13 8.72 30.95
CA PRO A 400 -12.85 7.76 31.78
C PRO A 400 -14.09 8.43 32.43
N ALA A 401 -15.17 7.67 32.59
CA ALA A 401 -16.34 8.16 33.35
C ALA A 401 -15.98 8.31 34.84
N GLU A 402 -16.42 9.41 35.44
CA GLU A 402 -16.32 9.62 36.88
C GLU A 402 -17.46 8.85 37.57
N GLY A 403 -17.17 7.82 38.33
CA GLY A 403 -18.15 7.07 39.11
C GLY A 403 -18.34 5.62 38.63
N LEU A 404 -19.28 4.94 39.27
CA LEU A 404 -19.52 3.52 39.11
C LEU A 404 -20.19 3.18 37.78
N PHE A 405 -21.03 4.07 37.25
CA PHE A 405 -21.80 3.85 36.03
C PHE A 405 -21.29 4.70 34.87
N PRO A 406 -21.41 4.23 33.59
CA PRO A 406 -21.08 5.05 32.42
C PRO A 406 -21.89 6.35 32.38
N THR A 407 -21.35 7.39 31.72
CA THR A 407 -22.02 8.70 31.55
C THR A 407 -23.42 8.57 30.94
N GLN A 408 -23.64 7.60 30.06
CA GLN A 408 -24.93 7.32 29.40
C GLN A 408 -25.77 6.27 30.17
N HIS A 409 -25.60 6.16 31.49
CA HIS A 409 -26.44 5.27 32.30
C HIS A 409 -27.87 5.80 32.39
N THR A 410 -28.83 5.04 31.86
CA THR A 410 -30.22 5.49 31.68
C THR A 410 -30.92 5.96 32.97
N LEU A 411 -30.70 5.25 34.07
CA LEU A 411 -31.36 5.63 35.35
C LEU A 411 -30.80 6.94 35.91
N THR A 412 -29.48 7.15 35.83
CA THR A 412 -28.84 8.41 36.22
C THR A 412 -29.32 9.58 35.36
N LEU A 413 -29.36 9.38 34.02
CA LEU A 413 -29.84 10.40 33.08
C LEU A 413 -31.33 10.72 33.31
N ARG A 414 -32.16 9.71 33.62
CA ARG A 414 -33.58 9.91 33.94
C ARG A 414 -33.75 10.72 35.21
N GLN A 415 -32.96 10.45 36.25
CA GLN A 415 -32.99 11.23 37.49
C GLN A 415 -32.55 12.67 37.23
N GLN A 416 -31.44 12.88 36.53
CA GLN A 416 -30.95 14.22 36.16
C GLN A 416 -31.98 15.02 35.35
N ALA A 417 -32.66 14.34 34.41
CA ALA A 417 -33.70 14.96 33.59
C ALA A 417 -34.91 15.35 34.45
N ARG A 418 -35.34 14.51 35.41
CA ARG A 418 -36.42 14.82 36.34
C ARG A 418 -36.09 16.03 37.24
N GLU A 419 -34.87 16.07 37.75
CA GLU A 419 -34.38 17.20 38.55
C GLU A 419 -34.32 18.49 37.72
N ARG A 420 -33.80 18.41 36.50
CA ARG A 420 -33.67 19.57 35.59
C ARG A 420 -35.01 20.17 35.17
N PHE A 421 -36.04 19.35 35.04
CA PHE A 421 -37.37 19.74 34.58
C PHE A 421 -38.44 19.64 35.67
N ALA A 422 -38.03 19.65 36.95
CA ALA A 422 -38.94 19.50 38.08
C ALA A 422 -40.14 20.48 38.02
N ASP A 423 -39.87 21.77 37.79
CA ASP A 423 -40.91 22.82 37.74
C ASP A 423 -41.95 22.55 36.63
N LEU A 424 -41.52 21.97 35.48
CA LEU A 424 -42.42 21.60 34.37
C LEU A 424 -43.23 20.34 34.72
N LEU A 425 -42.68 19.44 35.49
CA LEU A 425 -43.35 18.21 35.92
C LEU A 425 -44.38 18.50 37.04
N GLU A 426 -44.18 19.53 37.84
CA GLU A 426 -45.14 20.00 38.87
C GLU A 426 -46.33 20.75 38.25
N LEU A 427 -46.22 21.28 37.04
CA LEU A 427 -47.29 22.02 36.34
C LEU A 427 -48.42 21.15 35.76
N GLY A 428 -48.62 19.91 36.22
CA GLY A 428 -49.80 19.12 35.93
C GLY A 428 -49.66 18.08 34.81
N LEU A 429 -48.45 17.70 34.43
CA LEU A 429 -48.21 16.55 33.54
C LEU A 429 -48.18 15.19 34.32
N HIS A 430 -48.68 15.20 35.56
CA HIS A 430 -48.60 14.07 36.49
C HIS A 430 -49.80 13.11 36.49
N ASP A 431 -50.84 13.38 35.70
CA ASP A 431 -52.11 12.63 35.84
C ASP A 431 -52.28 11.49 34.83
N GLU A 432 -51.25 11.11 34.04
CA GLU A 432 -51.36 9.92 33.20
C GLU A 432 -50.04 9.16 33.07
N VAL A 433 -49.70 8.35 34.11
CA VAL A 433 -48.95 7.09 33.91
C VAL A 433 -49.37 6.07 34.97
#